data_f4ca542ad15ab986587370d69973645f
#
_entry.id   f4ca542ad15ab986587370d69973645f
#
_cell.length_a   1.000
_cell.length_b   1.000
_cell.length_c   1.000
_cell.angle_alpha   90.00
_cell.angle_beta   90.00
_cell.angle_gamma   90.00
#
_symmetry.space_group_name_H-M   'P 1'
#
loop_
_entity.id
_entity.type
_entity.pdbx_description
1 polymer ?
#
loop_
_entity_poly.entity_id
_entity_poly.type
_entity_poly.pdbx_seq_one_letter_code
_entity_poly.pdbx_strand_id
1 'polypeptide(L)'
;MRIRRIALLLLAAAVLQFLLGASRHRGAWPVDWFLIATAVVAREGHFSRAVLTGASAGFLEDALGHDLLGMNAFAKAAIGYVLALISVRVVFGGALAVGGALAAASLANDAIVAALARLLLQAPIVLISFDSLSRAAATGLAGGLLEAAFRFSWREWWEKRRLRRLR
;
A
#
# COMPACT_ATOMS: atom_id res chain seq x y z
N MET A 1 -6.21 -5.75 14.25
CA MET A 1 -7.14 -4.59 13.97
C MET A 1 -8.59 -5.04 13.96
N ARG A 2 -9.56 -4.21 14.42
CA ARG A 2 -10.98 -4.49 14.27
C ARG A 2 -11.41 -4.23 12.81
N ILE A 3 -12.35 -5.00 12.27
CA ILE A 3 -12.85 -4.88 10.88
C ILE A 3 -13.22 -3.43 10.51
N ARG A 4 -13.84 -2.70 11.45
CA ARG A 4 -14.17 -1.27 11.27
C ARG A 4 -12.95 -0.39 10.92
N ARG A 5 -11.77 -0.67 11.50
CA ARG A 5 -10.55 0.09 11.19
C ARG A 5 -10.02 -0.22 9.79
N ILE A 6 -10.13 -1.48 9.35
CA ILE A 6 -9.76 -1.88 7.99
C ILE A 6 -10.67 -1.18 6.99
N ALA A 7 -11.99 -1.20 7.21
CA ALA A 7 -12.94 -0.50 6.35
C ALA A 7 -12.66 1.01 6.27
N LEU A 8 -12.36 1.67 7.40
CA LEU A 8 -12.00 3.08 7.44
C LEU A 8 -10.69 3.38 6.69
N LEU A 9 -9.68 2.50 6.79
CA LEU A 9 -8.44 2.65 6.03
C LEU A 9 -8.67 2.51 4.53
N LEU A 10 -9.46 1.52 4.10
CA LEU A 10 -9.80 1.35 2.69
C LEU A 10 -10.63 2.54 2.16
N LEU A 11 -11.57 3.04 2.95
CA LEU A 11 -12.34 4.23 2.60
C LEU A 11 -11.43 5.46 2.47
N ALA A 12 -10.53 5.67 3.42
CA ALA A 12 -9.56 6.77 3.36
C ALA A 12 -8.63 6.64 2.15
N ALA A 13 -8.15 5.43 1.84
CA ALA A 13 -7.35 5.17 0.64
C ALA A 13 -8.13 5.46 -0.63
N ALA A 14 -9.41 5.04 -0.72
CA ALA A 14 -10.28 5.32 -1.86
C ALA A 14 -10.54 6.82 -2.04
N VAL A 15 -10.81 7.54 -0.96
CA VAL A 15 -11.01 9.00 -0.98
C VAL A 15 -9.73 9.72 -1.44
N LEU A 16 -8.56 9.33 -0.89
CA LEU A 16 -7.27 9.90 -1.31
C LEU A 16 -6.97 9.59 -2.77
N GLN A 17 -7.20 8.35 -3.20
CA GLN A 17 -7.02 7.94 -4.60
C GLN A 17 -7.93 8.74 -5.54
N PHE A 18 -9.20 8.95 -5.15
CA PHE A 18 -10.15 9.72 -5.93
C PHE A 18 -9.81 11.20 -5.98
N LEU A 19 -9.55 11.85 -4.82
CA LEU A 19 -9.23 13.28 -4.74
C LEU A 19 -7.94 13.64 -5.47
N LEU A 20 -6.90 12.82 -5.32
CA LEU A 20 -5.61 13.05 -5.96
C LEU A 20 -5.61 12.55 -7.42
N GLY A 21 -6.44 11.57 -7.76
CA GLY A 21 -6.62 11.08 -9.13
C GLY A 21 -7.51 11.99 -9.99
N ALA A 22 -8.47 12.71 -9.40
CA ALA A 22 -9.35 13.65 -10.12
C ALA A 22 -8.61 14.85 -10.69
N SER A 23 -7.44 15.20 -10.15
CA SER A 23 -6.55 16.24 -10.67
C SER A 23 -5.77 15.81 -11.93
N ARG A 24 -6.14 14.69 -12.53
CA ARG A 24 -5.40 13.96 -13.54
C ARG A 24 -5.53 14.53 -14.95
N HIS A 25 -5.01 15.71 -15.15
CA HIS A 25 -4.42 16.05 -16.44
C HIS A 25 -2.98 15.51 -16.46
N ARG A 26 -2.77 14.31 -17.06
CA ARG A 26 -1.50 13.74 -17.55
C ARG A 26 -0.23 14.08 -16.75
N GLY A 27 -0.14 13.65 -15.50
CA GLY A 27 1.04 13.91 -14.66
C GLY A 27 0.79 13.74 -13.16
N ALA A 28 -0.35 13.23 -12.78
CA ALA A 28 -0.75 13.10 -11.38
C ALA A 28 -0.01 12.01 -10.64
N TRP A 29 0.20 12.26 -9.39
CA TRP A 29 0.95 11.56 -8.38
C TRP A 29 0.70 10.05 -8.42
N PRO A 30 1.70 9.25 -8.74
CA PRO A 30 1.53 7.82 -8.94
C PRO A 30 1.57 7.05 -7.61
N VAL A 31 0.99 7.57 -6.53
CA VAL A 31 0.98 6.90 -5.23
C VAL A 31 -0.14 5.86 -5.17
N ASP A 32 0.21 4.62 -4.88
CA ASP A 32 -0.74 3.54 -4.62
C ASP A 32 -1.19 3.53 -3.16
N TRP A 33 -2.26 4.29 -2.85
CA TRP A 33 -2.83 4.38 -1.50
C TRP A 33 -3.44 3.06 -1.04
N PHE A 34 -3.96 2.24 -1.94
CA PHE A 34 -4.50 0.93 -1.63
C PHE A 34 -3.42 -0.06 -1.21
N LEU A 35 -2.25 0.02 -1.85
CA LEU A 35 -1.09 -0.78 -1.44
C LEU A 35 -0.58 -0.37 -0.06
N ILE A 36 -0.52 0.93 0.23
CA ILE A 36 -0.15 1.45 1.56
C ILE A 36 -1.12 0.93 2.63
N ALA A 37 -2.45 1.01 2.37
CA ALA A 37 -3.46 0.48 3.29
C ALA A 37 -3.28 -1.03 3.54
N THR A 38 -3.02 -1.81 2.48
CA THR A 38 -2.74 -3.24 2.57
C THR A 38 -1.50 -3.52 3.43
N ALA A 39 -0.42 -2.76 3.22
CA ALA A 39 0.82 -2.91 3.99
C ALA A 39 0.64 -2.58 5.48
N VAL A 40 -0.15 -1.55 5.81
CA VAL A 40 -0.48 -1.21 7.20
C VAL A 40 -1.15 -2.37 7.93
N VAL A 41 -2.10 -3.06 7.26
CA VAL A 41 -2.78 -4.22 7.83
C VAL A 41 -1.86 -5.44 7.89
N ALA A 42 -1.04 -5.65 6.86
CA ALA A 42 -0.08 -6.77 6.79
C ALA A 42 0.95 -6.73 7.94
N ARG A 43 1.34 -5.55 8.41
CA ARG A 43 2.26 -5.37 9.56
C ARG A 43 1.76 -5.98 10.87
N GLU A 44 0.47 -6.25 11.01
CA GLU A 44 -0.06 -6.96 12.18
C GLU A 44 0.24 -8.47 12.16
N GLY A 45 0.82 -9.01 11.08
CA GLY A 45 1.19 -10.41 10.94
C GLY A 45 0.01 -11.37 10.78
N HIS A 46 -1.20 -10.87 10.55
CA HIS A 46 -2.39 -11.69 10.34
C HIS A 46 -2.62 -11.93 8.84
N PHE A 47 -2.17 -13.06 8.34
CA PHE A 47 -2.23 -13.44 6.91
C PHE A 47 -3.62 -13.27 6.29
N SER A 48 -4.65 -13.84 6.91
CA SER A 48 -6.02 -13.78 6.37
C SER A 48 -6.52 -12.34 6.22
N ARG A 49 -6.22 -11.48 7.20
CA ARG A 49 -6.62 -10.06 7.14
C ARG A 49 -5.86 -9.31 6.07
N ALA A 50 -4.56 -9.56 5.94
CA ALA A 50 -3.72 -8.93 4.92
C ALA A 50 -4.18 -9.31 3.51
N VAL A 51 -4.45 -10.61 3.28
CA VAL A 51 -4.96 -11.11 1.99
C VAL A 51 -6.32 -10.51 1.65
N LEU A 52 -7.27 -10.56 2.60
CA LEU A 52 -8.61 -10.00 2.38
C LEU A 52 -8.57 -8.49 2.16
N THR A 53 -7.72 -7.77 2.90
CA THR A 53 -7.56 -6.32 2.70
C THR A 53 -6.94 -6.02 1.34
N GLY A 54 -5.91 -6.77 0.93
CA GLY A 54 -5.29 -6.63 -0.39
C GLY A 54 -6.27 -6.93 -1.52
N ALA A 55 -7.03 -8.03 -1.41
CA ALA A 55 -8.06 -8.37 -2.37
C ALA A 55 -9.14 -7.27 -2.49
N SER A 56 -9.65 -6.77 -1.36
CA SER A 56 -10.65 -5.71 -1.35
C SER A 56 -10.10 -4.39 -1.88
N ALA A 57 -8.85 -4.05 -1.53
CA ALA A 57 -8.15 -2.86 -2.01
C ALA A 57 -7.97 -2.89 -3.52
N GLY A 58 -7.47 -4.02 -4.06
CA GLY A 58 -7.28 -4.19 -5.50
C GLY A 58 -8.59 -4.23 -6.27
N PHE A 59 -9.63 -4.86 -5.70
CA PHE A 59 -10.96 -4.85 -6.32
C PHE A 59 -11.56 -3.44 -6.42
N LEU A 60 -11.39 -2.62 -5.38
CA LEU A 60 -11.79 -1.22 -5.40
C LEU A 60 -10.99 -0.42 -6.44
N GLU A 61 -9.71 -0.69 -6.57
CA GLU A 61 -8.85 -0.05 -7.58
C GLU A 61 -9.28 -0.41 -8.99
N ASP A 62 -9.52 -1.71 -9.27
CA ASP A 62 -10.01 -2.17 -10.56
C ASP A 62 -11.36 -1.52 -10.92
N ALA A 63 -12.28 -1.43 -9.95
CA ALA A 63 -13.58 -0.82 -10.13
C ALA A 63 -13.51 0.69 -10.39
N LEU A 64 -12.56 1.39 -9.77
CA LEU A 64 -12.36 2.83 -9.96
C LEU A 64 -11.53 3.16 -11.21
N GLY A 65 -10.61 2.26 -11.61
CA GLY A 65 -9.70 2.44 -12.73
C GLY A 65 -10.30 2.06 -14.09
N HIS A 66 -11.47 1.41 -14.11
CA HIS A 66 -12.04 0.78 -15.31
C HIS A 66 -11.14 -0.30 -15.92
N ASP A 67 -10.26 -0.89 -15.11
CA ASP A 67 -9.41 -2.00 -15.49
C ASP A 67 -10.18 -3.34 -15.44
N LEU A 68 -9.56 -4.42 -15.91
CA LEU A 68 -10.15 -5.75 -15.80
C LEU A 68 -10.27 -6.14 -14.32
N LEU A 69 -11.51 -6.30 -13.87
CA LEU A 69 -11.83 -6.67 -12.50
C LEU A 69 -11.11 -7.95 -12.07
N GLY A 70 -10.37 -7.86 -10.98
CA GLY A 70 -9.69 -8.98 -10.34
C GLY A 70 -8.17 -9.02 -10.53
N MET A 71 -7.58 -8.28 -11.46
CA MET A 71 -6.14 -8.30 -11.71
C MET A 71 -5.37 -7.66 -10.54
N ASN A 72 -5.72 -6.43 -10.16
CA ASN A 72 -5.14 -5.78 -9.00
C ASN A 72 -5.59 -6.45 -7.69
N ALA A 73 -6.82 -6.98 -7.64
CA ALA A 73 -7.28 -7.74 -6.48
C ALA A 73 -6.39 -8.95 -6.20
N PHE A 74 -6.05 -9.74 -7.22
CA PHE A 74 -5.14 -10.87 -7.08
C PHE A 74 -3.73 -10.42 -6.71
N ALA A 75 -3.18 -9.44 -7.42
CA ALA A 75 -1.83 -8.94 -7.17
C ALA A 75 -1.67 -8.41 -5.73
N LYS A 76 -2.59 -7.55 -5.27
CA LYS A 76 -2.55 -7.00 -3.92
C LYS A 76 -2.84 -8.02 -2.83
N ALA A 77 -3.66 -9.04 -3.09
CA ALA A 77 -3.86 -10.16 -2.17
C ALA A 77 -2.55 -10.95 -1.97
N ALA A 78 -1.86 -11.28 -3.06
CA ALA A 78 -0.57 -11.97 -3.02
C ALA A 78 0.50 -11.14 -2.27
N ILE A 79 0.58 -9.83 -2.57
CA ILE A 79 1.50 -8.92 -1.89
C ILE A 79 1.15 -8.78 -0.41
N GLY A 80 -0.13 -8.67 -0.07
CA GLY A 80 -0.59 -8.62 1.31
C GLY A 80 -0.14 -9.85 2.10
N TYR A 81 -0.22 -11.04 1.51
CA TYR A 81 0.30 -12.26 2.09
C TYR A 81 1.81 -12.21 2.32
N VAL A 82 2.57 -11.83 1.28
CA VAL A 82 4.05 -11.75 1.36
C VAL A 82 4.49 -10.72 2.40
N LEU A 83 3.87 -9.54 2.42
CA LEU A 83 4.16 -8.51 3.42
C LEU A 83 3.84 -8.98 4.84
N ALA A 84 2.74 -9.71 5.05
CA ALA A 84 2.43 -10.30 6.35
C ALA A 84 3.48 -11.34 6.75
N LEU A 85 3.92 -12.18 5.81
CA LEU A 85 4.96 -13.19 6.04
C LEU A 85 6.29 -12.54 6.46
N ILE A 86 6.69 -11.48 5.78
CA ILE A 86 7.91 -10.72 6.10
C ILE A 86 7.76 -10.03 7.46
N SER A 87 6.60 -9.44 7.75
CA SER A 87 6.35 -8.72 9.00
C SER A 87 6.42 -9.59 10.25
N VAL A 88 6.17 -10.89 10.15
CA VAL A 88 6.34 -11.84 11.26
C VAL A 88 7.82 -12.11 11.55
N ARG A 89 8.68 -12.02 10.54
CA ARG A 89 10.11 -12.36 10.62
C ARG A 89 11.03 -11.17 10.78
N VAL A 90 10.62 -10.01 10.25
CA VAL A 90 11.44 -8.80 10.18
C VAL A 90 10.69 -7.64 10.81
N VAL A 91 11.28 -7.06 11.86
CA VAL A 91 10.79 -5.80 12.42
C VAL A 91 11.25 -4.67 11.49
N PHE A 92 10.34 -4.07 10.76
CA PHE A 92 10.64 -2.88 9.93
C PHE A 92 11.04 -1.71 10.83
N GLY A 93 12.35 -1.55 11.02
CA GLY A 93 12.95 -0.67 12.02
C GLY A 93 12.96 0.83 11.69
N GLY A 94 12.44 1.29 10.57
CA GLY A 94 12.52 2.70 10.18
C GLY A 94 11.72 3.08 8.94
N ALA A 95 11.58 4.39 8.73
CA ALA A 95 10.88 4.96 7.57
C ALA A 95 11.47 4.50 6.24
N LEU A 96 12.82 4.40 6.16
CA LEU A 96 13.50 3.91 4.95
C LEU A 96 13.20 2.44 4.65
N ALA A 97 13.17 1.58 5.69
CA ALA A 97 12.85 0.17 5.51
C ALA A 97 11.40 -0.03 5.05
N VAL A 98 10.47 0.73 5.63
CA VAL A 98 9.05 0.70 5.21
C VAL A 98 8.88 1.27 3.81
N GLY A 99 9.54 2.39 3.50
CA GLY A 99 9.51 3.00 2.16
C GLY A 99 10.08 2.07 1.10
N GLY A 100 11.24 1.45 1.37
CA GLY A 100 11.86 0.46 0.47
C GLY A 100 10.99 -0.77 0.25
N ALA A 101 10.37 -1.31 1.31
CA ALA A 101 9.46 -2.44 1.20
C ALA A 101 8.20 -2.10 0.36
N LEU A 102 7.65 -0.90 0.53
CA LEU A 102 6.52 -0.43 -0.27
C LEU A 102 6.88 -0.18 -1.73
N ALA A 103 8.06 0.38 -2.01
CA ALA A 103 8.55 0.54 -3.38
C ALA A 103 8.72 -0.83 -4.06
N ALA A 104 9.35 -1.79 -3.39
CA ALA A 104 9.49 -3.15 -3.89
C ALA A 104 8.12 -3.84 -4.10
N ALA A 105 7.19 -3.66 -3.16
CA ALA A 105 5.84 -4.18 -3.26
C ALA A 105 5.07 -3.57 -4.44
N SER A 106 5.24 -2.28 -4.72
CA SER A 106 4.64 -1.59 -5.87
C SER A 106 5.16 -2.15 -7.19
N LEU A 107 6.48 -2.35 -7.31
CA LEU A 107 7.08 -2.98 -8.50
C LEU A 107 6.59 -4.42 -8.68
N ALA A 108 6.50 -5.18 -7.58
CA ALA A 108 5.98 -6.55 -7.63
C ALA A 108 4.49 -6.57 -8.05
N ASN A 109 3.68 -5.61 -7.59
CA ASN A 109 2.29 -5.45 -8.02
C ASN A 109 2.21 -5.26 -9.54
N ASP A 110 2.95 -4.29 -10.07
CA ASP A 110 2.95 -3.99 -11.50
C ASP A 110 3.43 -5.19 -12.33
N ALA A 111 4.45 -5.92 -11.84
CA ALA A 111 4.94 -7.13 -12.49
C ALA A 111 3.90 -8.26 -12.50
N ILE A 112 3.17 -8.47 -11.39
CA ILE A 112 2.10 -9.48 -11.33
C ILE A 112 0.95 -9.10 -12.27
N VAL A 113 0.53 -7.83 -12.28
CA VAL A 113 -0.52 -7.34 -13.18
C VAL A 113 -0.10 -7.48 -14.63
N ALA A 114 1.13 -7.12 -14.99
CA ALA A 114 1.67 -7.30 -16.34
C ALA A 114 1.72 -8.78 -16.76
N ALA A 115 2.10 -9.68 -15.85
CA ALA A 115 2.09 -11.12 -16.11
C ALA A 115 0.68 -11.66 -16.33
N LEU A 116 -0.30 -11.21 -15.52
CA LEU A 116 -1.71 -11.57 -15.68
C LEU A 116 -2.28 -11.03 -17.00
N ALA A 117 -1.97 -9.77 -17.34
CA ALA A 117 -2.39 -9.15 -18.59
C ALA A 117 -1.84 -9.92 -19.80
N ARG A 118 -0.58 -10.37 -19.72
CA ARG A 118 0.00 -11.23 -20.78
C ARG A 118 -0.72 -12.56 -20.90
N LEU A 119 -1.00 -13.19 -19.77
CA LEU A 119 -1.62 -14.53 -19.75
C LEU A 119 -3.08 -14.49 -20.25
N LEU A 120 -3.83 -13.47 -19.83
CA LEU A 120 -5.27 -13.37 -20.09
C LEU A 120 -5.60 -12.63 -21.40
N LEU A 121 -4.83 -11.60 -21.74
CA LEU A 121 -5.11 -10.67 -22.84
C LEU A 121 -4.14 -10.78 -24.00
N GLN A 122 -3.10 -11.62 -23.89
CA GLN A 122 -1.99 -11.69 -24.84
C GLN A 122 -1.30 -10.31 -25.08
N ALA A 123 -1.41 -9.41 -24.11
CA ALA A 123 -0.81 -8.07 -24.17
C ALA A 123 0.72 -8.13 -24.21
N PRO A 124 1.42 -7.17 -24.84
CA PRO A 124 2.88 -7.12 -24.80
C PRO A 124 3.37 -6.91 -23.37
N ILE A 125 4.41 -7.65 -22.95
CA ILE A 125 4.99 -7.52 -21.61
C ILE A 125 5.85 -6.27 -21.59
N VAL A 126 5.44 -5.29 -20.79
CA VAL A 126 6.29 -4.19 -20.34
C VAL A 126 6.44 -4.36 -18.82
N LEU A 127 7.45 -5.12 -18.40
CA LEU A 127 7.66 -5.43 -16.97
C LEU A 127 8.07 -4.21 -16.16
N ILE A 128 8.83 -3.31 -16.73
CA ILE A 128 9.31 -2.10 -16.06
C ILE A 128 9.14 -0.95 -17.05
N SER A 129 8.23 -0.03 -16.73
CA SER A 129 8.06 1.25 -17.42
C SER A 129 8.56 2.39 -16.53
N PHE A 130 8.78 3.55 -17.11
CA PHE A 130 9.07 4.75 -16.33
C PHE A 130 7.93 5.06 -15.33
N ASP A 131 6.69 4.79 -15.73
CA ASP A 131 5.51 4.96 -14.88
C ASP A 131 5.52 4.00 -13.68
N SER A 132 5.93 2.74 -13.87
CA SER A 132 6.06 1.77 -12.76
C SER A 132 7.13 2.21 -11.76
N LEU A 133 8.28 2.70 -12.23
CA LEU A 133 9.35 3.23 -11.39
C LEU A 133 8.91 4.47 -10.61
N SER A 134 8.23 5.41 -11.29
CA SER A 134 7.72 6.63 -10.65
C SER A 134 6.68 6.31 -9.60
N ARG A 135 5.79 5.36 -9.86
CA ARG A 135 4.79 4.85 -8.91
C ARG A 135 5.44 4.20 -7.70
N ALA A 136 6.43 3.34 -7.92
CA ALA A 136 7.15 2.67 -6.85
C ALA A 136 7.89 3.68 -5.96
N ALA A 137 8.60 4.64 -6.55
CA ALA A 137 9.29 5.69 -5.82
C ALA A 137 8.31 6.57 -5.02
N ALA A 138 7.22 7.02 -5.63
CA ALA A 138 6.23 7.85 -4.97
C ALA A 138 5.50 7.11 -3.84
N THR A 139 5.12 5.84 -4.05
CA THR A 139 4.47 5.00 -3.03
C THR A 139 5.42 4.71 -1.88
N GLY A 140 6.69 4.42 -2.17
CA GLY A 140 7.73 4.22 -1.16
C GLY A 140 7.99 5.47 -0.33
N LEU A 141 8.12 6.64 -0.98
CA LEU A 141 8.29 7.93 -0.29
C LEU A 141 7.08 8.28 0.57
N ALA A 142 5.87 8.17 0.03
CA ALA A 142 4.65 8.46 0.77
C ALA A 142 4.51 7.55 2.00
N GLY A 143 4.73 6.24 1.85
CA GLY A 143 4.67 5.32 2.97
C GLY A 143 5.78 5.52 4.00
N GLY A 144 6.99 5.83 3.56
CA GLY A 144 8.10 6.17 4.45
C GLY A 144 7.84 7.46 5.24
N LEU A 145 7.30 8.50 4.60
CA LEU A 145 6.91 9.74 5.27
C LEU A 145 5.77 9.54 6.27
N LEU A 146 4.76 8.75 5.92
CA LEU A 146 3.68 8.38 6.85
C LEU A 146 4.21 7.65 8.09
N GLU A 147 5.15 6.71 7.90
CA GLU A 147 5.79 6.01 9.01
C GLU A 147 6.61 6.96 9.89
N ALA A 148 7.38 7.87 9.28
CA ALA A 148 8.14 8.88 10.01
C ALA A 148 7.23 9.80 10.83
N ALA A 149 6.16 10.31 10.22
CA ALA A 149 5.18 11.17 10.87
C ALA A 149 4.48 10.46 12.05
N PHE A 150 4.09 9.19 11.86
CA PHE A 150 3.46 8.40 12.90
C PHE A 150 4.39 8.15 14.09
N ARG A 151 5.66 7.85 13.82
CA ARG A 151 6.69 7.66 14.87
C ARG A 151 6.98 8.93 15.63
N PHE A 152 7.06 10.08 14.95
CA PHE A 152 7.30 11.38 15.57
C PHE A 152 6.15 11.75 16.51
N SER A 153 4.90 11.66 16.05
CA SER A 153 3.70 11.94 16.86
C SER A 153 3.59 11.03 18.10
N TRP A 154 3.96 9.74 17.97
CA TRP A 154 3.94 8.79 19.07
C TRP A 154 4.97 9.11 20.16
N ARG A 155 6.21 9.51 19.76
CA ARG A 155 7.27 9.90 20.68
C ARG A 155 6.88 11.13 21.53
N GLU A 156 6.39 12.19 20.88
CA GLU A 156 5.94 13.39 21.62
C GLU A 156 4.81 13.10 22.60
N TRP A 157 3.87 12.22 22.22
CA TRP A 157 2.77 11.85 23.10
C TRP A 157 3.26 11.09 24.35
N TRP A 158 4.23 10.19 24.21
CA TRP A 158 4.84 9.47 25.34
C TRP A 158 5.63 10.39 26.23
N GLU A 159 6.39 11.33 25.72
CA GLU A 159 7.14 12.32 26.49
C GLU A 159 6.20 13.22 27.29
N LYS A 160 5.13 13.72 26.67
CA LYS A 160 4.09 14.51 27.37
C LYS A 160 3.40 13.72 28.49
N ARG A 161 3.18 12.41 28.33
CA ARG A 161 2.64 11.57 29.42
C ARG A 161 3.63 11.30 30.53
N ARG A 162 4.91 11.11 30.24
CA ARG A 162 5.95 10.98 31.28
C ARG A 162 6.04 12.22 32.15
N LEU A 163 6.07 13.39 31.56
CA LEU A 163 6.14 14.68 32.29
C LEU A 163 4.91 14.95 33.16
N ARG A 164 3.72 14.44 32.75
CA ARG A 164 2.49 14.56 33.59
C ARG A 164 2.45 13.62 34.79
N ARG A 165 3.26 12.56 34.82
CA ARG A 165 3.36 11.65 35.99
C ARG A 165 4.42 12.08 37.02
N LEU A 166 5.22 13.06 36.67
CA LEU A 166 6.28 13.62 37.55
C LEU A 166 5.87 14.95 38.20
N ARG A 167 4.67 15.42 37.94
CA ARG A 167 3.99 16.53 38.65
C ARG A 167 2.84 15.98 39.48
#